data_32f8607643f3fc87288bca29f8ccaf01
#
_entry.id   32f8607643f3fc87288bca29f8ccaf01
#
_cell.length_a   1.000
_cell.length_b   1.000
_cell.length_c   1.000
_cell.angle_alpha   90.00
_cell.angle_beta   90.00
_cell.angle_gamma   90.00
#
_symmetry.space_group_name_H-M   'P 1'
#
loop_
_entity.id
_entity.type
_entity.pdbx_description
1 polymer ?
#
loop_
_entity_poly.entity_id
_entity_poly.type
_entity_poly.pdbx_seq_one_letter_code
_entity_poly.pdbx_strand_id
1 'polypeptide(L)'
;EDCSWTGHPAAGVIPCAWLAAEEKHKSGKELITAIVAGYEVYQRIAMAVQPSDERWKTKGWGLTSWQIFACILPVAKIYGLDARKINQAIGMGCECSTLPVAYHATTMSDFYHYEHGYRARDGFMIAKSVEKGIHNQRDALDEPRCYTGVICGNDGSNGSADTTIRSGEADLSWLTKELGERYLIMDTLLKHWPANMWVQTPVELVNGMAQEHGFGPDDIEEIILDPPIRNRMWAPDEGFTSVTHAQFSAPYVIATMLLHPEPGAYWYTPEMMKDREVIALAKRVKPGTSPEDSPMTGFKQFRNGSYPMKTITVTLKDGRTFNGSMDCHPGHPANMMGRGEFVSRFRIQAAPVLQGEKLEQVIETICNIEHVDDIASVSGMLA
;
A
#
# COMPACT_ATOMS: atom_id res chain seq x y z
N GLU A 1 6.54 -3.90 1.27
CA GLU A 1 5.14 -3.46 1.36
C GLU A 1 4.48 -3.57 0.00
N ASP A 2 3.21 -3.86 0.01
CA ASP A 2 2.39 -3.92 -1.19
C ASP A 2 1.58 -2.64 -1.41
N CYS A 3 1.04 -2.51 -2.61
CA CYS A 3 0.00 -1.57 -2.92
C CYS A 3 -0.96 -2.21 -3.93
N SER A 4 -2.25 -2.04 -3.72
CA SER A 4 -3.26 -2.35 -4.72
C SER A 4 -3.86 -1.06 -5.28
N TRP A 5 -4.73 -1.17 -6.25
CA TRP A 5 -5.50 -0.05 -6.81
C TRP A 5 -6.31 0.71 -5.77
N THR A 6 -6.41 0.14 -4.59
CA THR A 6 -7.32 0.56 -3.53
C THR A 6 -6.59 0.86 -2.23
N GLY A 7 -5.26 0.75 -2.18
CA GLY A 7 -4.45 1.02 -1.00
C GLY A 7 -3.49 -0.09 -0.63
N HIS A 8 -3.31 -0.34 0.66
CA HIS A 8 -2.27 -1.20 1.23
C HIS A 8 -2.87 -2.39 2.00
N PRO A 9 -3.43 -3.40 1.31
CA PRO A 9 -4.12 -4.52 1.98
C PRO A 9 -3.20 -5.30 2.92
N ALA A 10 -1.94 -5.55 2.56
CA ALA A 10 -1.01 -6.32 3.38
C ALA A 10 -0.86 -5.78 4.80
N ALA A 11 -0.89 -4.44 4.95
CA ALA A 11 -0.74 -3.80 6.27
C ALA A 11 -1.82 -4.20 7.28
N GLY A 12 -2.97 -4.67 6.82
CA GLY A 12 -4.05 -5.19 7.65
C GLY A 12 -4.22 -6.71 7.55
N VAL A 13 -4.25 -7.23 6.33
CA VAL A 13 -4.53 -8.64 6.05
C VAL A 13 -3.51 -9.57 6.69
N ILE A 14 -2.22 -9.33 6.44
CA ILE A 14 -1.14 -10.25 6.87
C ILE A 14 -1.03 -10.31 8.39
N PRO A 15 -0.87 -9.19 9.14
CA PRO A 15 -0.75 -9.27 10.59
C PRO A 15 -2.01 -9.84 11.26
N CYS A 16 -3.20 -9.53 10.76
CA CYS A 16 -4.44 -10.07 11.33
C CYS A 16 -4.61 -11.57 11.06
N ALA A 17 -4.29 -12.02 9.84
CA ALA A 17 -4.29 -13.45 9.50
C ALA A 17 -3.28 -14.23 10.35
N TRP A 18 -2.06 -13.68 10.48
CA TRP A 18 -0.98 -14.30 11.23
C TRP A 18 -1.33 -14.47 12.70
N LEU A 19 -1.73 -13.37 13.36
CA LEU A 19 -2.11 -13.41 14.79
C LEU A 19 -3.29 -14.36 15.05
N ALA A 20 -4.28 -14.38 14.16
CA ALA A 20 -5.40 -15.30 14.29
C ALA A 20 -4.96 -16.75 14.10
N ALA A 21 -4.08 -17.02 13.13
CA ALA A 21 -3.54 -18.36 12.87
C ALA A 21 -2.67 -18.85 14.04
N GLU A 22 -1.86 -17.98 14.62
CA GLU A 22 -1.08 -18.26 15.83
C GLU A 22 -1.99 -18.57 17.02
N GLU A 23 -3.01 -17.73 17.31
CA GLU A 23 -3.96 -17.96 18.42
C GLU A 23 -4.73 -19.28 18.28
N LYS A 24 -5.03 -19.69 17.05
CA LYS A 24 -5.83 -20.89 16.76
C LYS A 24 -4.99 -22.10 16.33
N HIS A 25 -3.67 -22.04 16.42
CA HIS A 25 -2.76 -23.10 16.01
C HIS A 25 -3.05 -23.64 14.61
N LYS A 26 -3.15 -22.70 13.63
CA LYS A 26 -3.49 -23.02 12.24
C LYS A 26 -2.27 -23.29 11.39
N SER A 27 -2.47 -24.08 10.35
CA SER A 27 -1.44 -24.39 9.36
C SER A 27 -1.15 -23.21 8.43
N GLY A 28 0.02 -23.26 7.78
CA GLY A 28 0.39 -22.29 6.75
C GLY A 28 -0.57 -22.27 5.56
N LYS A 29 -1.17 -23.40 5.19
CA LYS A 29 -2.21 -23.45 4.14
C LYS A 29 -3.47 -22.69 4.55
N GLU A 30 -3.90 -22.81 5.80
CA GLU A 30 -5.03 -22.05 6.32
C GLU A 30 -4.70 -20.55 6.39
N LEU A 31 -3.47 -20.20 6.79
CA LEU A 31 -2.99 -18.82 6.77
C LEU A 31 -3.03 -18.24 5.35
N ILE A 32 -2.44 -18.90 4.35
CA ILE A 32 -2.45 -18.45 2.95
C ILE A 32 -3.89 -18.27 2.46
N THR A 33 -4.77 -19.24 2.74
CA THR A 33 -6.18 -19.16 2.35
C THR A 33 -6.88 -17.95 2.96
N ALA A 34 -6.60 -17.65 4.23
CA ALA A 34 -7.15 -16.49 4.91
C ALA A 34 -6.60 -15.16 4.34
N ILE A 35 -5.31 -15.11 4.00
CA ILE A 35 -4.69 -13.95 3.35
C ILE A 35 -5.37 -13.68 2.00
N VAL A 36 -5.50 -14.69 1.13
CA VAL A 36 -6.15 -14.54 -0.17
C VAL A 36 -7.59 -14.03 -0.01
N ALA A 37 -8.37 -14.62 0.91
CA ALA A 37 -9.74 -14.18 1.18
C ALA A 37 -9.79 -12.72 1.70
N GLY A 38 -8.83 -12.33 2.55
CA GLY A 38 -8.71 -10.96 3.05
C GLY A 38 -8.45 -9.94 1.94
N TYR A 39 -7.52 -10.26 1.04
CA TYR A 39 -7.25 -9.43 -0.15
C TYR A 39 -8.47 -9.29 -1.05
N GLU A 40 -9.16 -10.40 -1.34
CA GLU A 40 -10.35 -10.40 -2.19
C GLU A 40 -11.43 -9.48 -1.65
N VAL A 41 -11.83 -9.63 -0.41
CA VAL A 41 -12.91 -8.83 0.16
C VAL A 41 -12.51 -7.37 0.32
N TYR A 42 -11.29 -7.10 0.77
CA TYR A 42 -10.78 -5.74 0.85
C TYR A 42 -10.83 -5.03 -0.49
N GLN A 43 -10.25 -5.63 -1.53
CA GLN A 43 -10.15 -5.00 -2.84
C GLN A 43 -11.52 -4.84 -3.49
N ARG A 44 -12.42 -5.81 -3.34
CA ARG A 44 -13.78 -5.76 -3.88
C ARG A 44 -14.61 -4.66 -3.25
N ILE A 45 -14.60 -4.55 -1.93
CA ILE A 45 -15.29 -3.46 -1.22
C ILE A 45 -14.70 -2.10 -1.63
N ALA A 46 -13.38 -1.99 -1.61
CA ALA A 46 -12.71 -0.74 -1.98
C ALA A 46 -13.01 -0.31 -3.42
N MET A 47 -13.02 -1.26 -4.39
CA MET A 47 -13.38 -0.98 -5.79
C MET A 47 -14.84 -0.57 -5.94
N ALA A 48 -15.74 -1.19 -5.15
CA ALA A 48 -17.16 -0.86 -5.17
C ALA A 48 -17.46 0.56 -4.67
N VAL A 49 -16.70 1.03 -3.66
CA VAL A 49 -16.95 2.32 -3.00
C VAL A 49 -15.93 3.40 -3.33
N GLN A 50 -15.01 3.17 -4.25
CA GLN A 50 -13.97 4.15 -4.56
C GLN A 50 -14.57 5.48 -5.01
N PRO A 51 -14.31 6.56 -4.27
CA PRO A 51 -14.95 7.85 -4.53
C PRO A 51 -14.43 8.48 -5.83
N SER A 52 -15.24 9.38 -6.43
CA SER A 52 -14.78 10.23 -7.53
C SER A 52 -13.64 11.15 -7.11
N ASP A 53 -12.94 11.72 -8.10
CA ASP A 53 -11.87 12.71 -7.87
C ASP A 53 -12.35 13.90 -7.03
N GLU A 54 -13.57 14.34 -7.26
CA GLU A 54 -14.16 15.45 -6.52
C GLU A 54 -14.38 15.11 -5.06
N ARG A 55 -14.95 13.94 -4.78
CA ARG A 55 -15.19 13.48 -3.40
C ARG A 55 -13.88 13.20 -2.66
N TRP A 56 -12.90 12.64 -3.33
CA TRP A 56 -11.56 12.48 -2.78
C TRP A 56 -10.99 13.81 -2.30
N LYS A 57 -11.12 14.86 -3.13
CA LYS A 57 -10.61 16.20 -2.81
C LYS A 57 -11.42 16.91 -1.73
N THR A 58 -12.73 16.76 -1.74
CA THR A 58 -13.65 17.58 -0.92
C THR A 58 -14.08 16.92 0.38
N LYS A 59 -14.12 15.59 0.45
CA LYS A 59 -14.62 14.82 1.61
C LYS A 59 -13.51 14.16 2.41
N GLY A 60 -12.28 14.16 1.91
CA GLY A 60 -11.12 13.63 2.63
C GLY A 60 -11.10 12.11 2.78
N TRP A 61 -11.80 11.36 1.91
CA TRP A 61 -11.70 9.92 1.89
C TRP A 61 -10.29 9.49 1.51
N GLY A 62 -9.72 8.54 2.22
CA GLY A 62 -8.39 8.01 1.97
C GLY A 62 -8.39 6.50 1.79
N LEU A 63 -7.24 5.96 1.42
CA LEU A 63 -7.06 4.52 1.17
C LEU A 63 -7.31 3.67 2.41
N THR A 64 -7.29 4.25 3.60
CA THR A 64 -7.58 3.58 4.86
C THR A 64 -9.06 3.61 5.27
N SER A 65 -9.91 4.32 4.51
CA SER A 65 -11.35 4.39 4.78
C SER A 65 -12.04 3.01 4.70
N TRP A 66 -11.47 2.06 3.99
CA TRP A 66 -11.94 0.68 3.87
C TRP A 66 -10.96 -0.36 4.44
N GLN A 67 -9.87 0.08 5.08
CA GLN A 67 -8.83 -0.82 5.62
C GLN A 67 -9.35 -1.81 6.66
N ILE A 68 -10.40 -1.46 7.39
CA ILE A 68 -10.97 -2.33 8.43
C ILE A 68 -11.44 -3.68 7.87
N PHE A 69 -11.92 -3.73 6.62
CA PHE A 69 -12.36 -4.96 5.97
C PHE A 69 -11.21 -5.91 5.66
N ALA A 70 -10.00 -5.36 5.38
CA ALA A 70 -8.77 -6.14 5.25
C ALA A 70 -8.42 -6.89 6.53
N CYS A 71 -8.86 -6.36 7.68
CA CYS A 71 -8.52 -6.90 8.99
C CYS A 71 -9.57 -7.89 9.49
N ILE A 72 -10.86 -7.65 9.20
CA ILE A 72 -11.97 -8.51 9.64
C ILE A 72 -11.90 -9.88 8.97
N LEU A 73 -11.77 -9.91 7.65
CA LEU A 73 -11.99 -11.13 6.86
C LEU A 73 -11.00 -12.26 7.14
N PRO A 74 -9.67 -11.99 7.19
CA PRO A 74 -8.73 -13.08 7.45
C PRO A 74 -8.94 -13.69 8.84
N VAL A 75 -9.26 -12.87 9.86
CA VAL A 75 -9.57 -13.36 11.21
C VAL A 75 -10.84 -14.21 11.20
N ALA A 76 -11.90 -13.71 10.57
CA ALA A 76 -13.17 -14.44 10.45
C ALA A 76 -12.99 -15.80 9.74
N LYS A 77 -12.15 -15.84 8.70
CA LYS A 77 -11.81 -17.07 7.97
C LYS A 77 -11.07 -18.08 8.86
N ILE A 78 -10.04 -17.64 9.58
CA ILE A 78 -9.26 -18.46 10.51
C ILE A 78 -10.13 -18.99 11.66
N TYR A 79 -11.06 -18.19 12.16
CA TYR A 79 -11.99 -18.57 13.23
C TYR A 79 -13.12 -19.48 12.76
N GLY A 80 -13.20 -19.75 11.45
CA GLY A 80 -14.24 -20.63 10.87
C GLY A 80 -15.63 -20.03 10.96
N LEU A 81 -15.76 -18.70 10.92
CA LEU A 81 -17.08 -18.06 10.93
C LEU A 81 -17.84 -18.41 9.64
N ASP A 82 -19.11 -18.73 9.79
CA ASP A 82 -19.99 -18.96 8.65
C ASP A 82 -20.34 -17.66 7.90
N ALA A 83 -20.94 -17.78 6.73
CA ALA A 83 -21.29 -16.64 5.88
C ALA A 83 -22.19 -15.61 6.60
N ARG A 84 -23.09 -16.08 7.48
CA ARG A 84 -23.97 -15.21 8.25
C ARG A 84 -23.18 -14.36 9.25
N LYS A 85 -22.25 -14.97 9.98
CA LYS A 85 -21.37 -14.28 10.93
C LYS A 85 -20.41 -13.34 10.23
N ILE A 86 -19.86 -13.76 9.09
CA ILE A 86 -18.99 -12.89 8.28
C ILE A 86 -19.76 -11.64 7.82
N ASN A 87 -21.00 -11.79 7.34
CA ASN A 87 -21.83 -10.66 6.94
C ASN A 87 -22.10 -9.71 8.13
N GLN A 88 -22.37 -10.23 9.33
CA GLN A 88 -22.50 -9.41 10.54
C GLN A 88 -21.20 -8.68 10.91
N ALA A 89 -20.04 -9.33 10.76
CA ALA A 89 -18.75 -8.72 11.01
C ALA A 89 -18.47 -7.58 10.00
N ILE A 90 -18.83 -7.77 8.74
CA ILE A 90 -18.76 -6.69 7.72
C ILE A 90 -19.68 -5.53 8.14
N GLY A 91 -20.91 -5.81 8.60
CA GLY A 91 -21.82 -4.79 9.10
C GLY A 91 -21.23 -3.96 10.24
N MET A 92 -20.61 -4.63 11.24
CA MET A 92 -19.87 -3.90 12.31
C MET A 92 -18.71 -3.09 11.74
N GLY A 93 -17.98 -3.63 10.74
CA GLY A 93 -16.92 -2.90 10.04
C GLY A 93 -17.43 -1.64 9.36
N CYS A 94 -18.62 -1.68 8.78
CA CYS A 94 -19.26 -0.49 8.19
C CYS A 94 -19.51 0.61 9.23
N GLU A 95 -19.92 0.26 10.43
CA GLU A 95 -20.18 1.21 11.51
C GLU A 95 -18.90 1.73 12.17
N CYS A 96 -17.87 0.88 12.26
CA CYS A 96 -16.58 1.21 12.85
C CYS A 96 -15.58 1.81 11.85
N SER A 97 -15.91 1.84 10.57
CA SER A 97 -15.07 2.42 9.53
C SER A 97 -14.86 3.90 9.79
N THR A 98 -13.61 4.31 9.90
CA THR A 98 -13.28 5.69 10.22
C THR A 98 -13.05 6.49 8.97
N LEU A 99 -13.50 7.69 9.03
CA LEU A 99 -13.52 8.69 7.97
C LEU A 99 -13.27 10.06 8.60
N PRO A 100 -12.69 10.99 7.91
CA PRO A 100 -11.88 10.93 6.71
C PRO A 100 -10.40 10.73 7.06
N VAL A 101 -9.60 10.13 6.16
CA VAL A 101 -8.18 9.82 6.41
C VAL A 101 -7.21 10.43 5.39
N ALA A 102 -7.70 11.06 4.33
CA ALA A 102 -6.84 11.73 3.35
C ALA A 102 -6.01 12.88 3.94
N TYR A 103 -6.40 13.39 5.11
CA TYR A 103 -5.68 14.44 5.82
C TYR A 103 -4.22 14.06 6.11
N HIS A 104 -3.96 12.84 6.52
CA HIS A 104 -2.60 12.37 6.81
C HIS A 104 -1.68 12.43 5.59
N ALA A 105 -2.15 11.98 4.44
CA ALA A 105 -1.39 12.04 3.20
C ALA A 105 -1.20 13.47 2.69
N THR A 106 -2.12 14.38 3.01
CA THR A 106 -2.02 15.80 2.64
C THR A 106 -1.05 16.55 3.53
N THR A 107 -1.05 16.26 4.84
CA THR A 107 -0.18 16.93 5.82
C THR A 107 1.14 16.23 6.05
N MET A 108 1.37 15.06 5.41
CA MET A 108 2.57 14.23 5.57
C MET A 108 2.86 13.89 7.03
N SER A 109 1.80 13.56 7.78
CA SER A 109 1.90 13.13 9.17
C SER A 109 2.42 11.71 9.28
N ASP A 110 3.35 11.45 10.19
CA ASP A 110 3.86 10.10 10.47
C ASP A 110 2.79 9.16 11.03
N PHE A 111 1.67 9.68 11.51
CA PHE A 111 0.51 8.88 11.91
C PHE A 111 -0.03 8.03 10.74
N TYR A 112 0.21 8.43 9.50
CA TYR A 112 -0.08 7.62 8.30
C TYR A 112 0.45 6.19 8.39
N HIS A 113 1.63 5.98 9.00
CA HIS A 113 2.23 4.65 9.17
C HIS A 113 1.58 3.82 10.28
N TYR A 114 0.91 4.46 11.22
CA TYR A 114 0.32 3.82 12.40
C TYR A 114 -1.18 3.55 12.27
N GLU A 115 -1.89 4.28 11.39
CA GLU A 115 -3.34 4.18 11.27
C GLU A 115 -3.81 2.77 10.88
N HIS A 116 -3.02 2.03 10.09
CA HIS A 116 -3.31 0.65 9.73
C HIS A 116 -3.35 -0.27 10.96
N GLY A 117 -2.49 -0.05 11.95
CA GLY A 117 -2.49 -0.79 13.21
C GLY A 117 -3.77 -0.60 14.01
N TYR A 118 -4.31 0.63 14.04
CA TYR A 118 -5.61 0.88 14.67
C TYR A 118 -6.75 0.15 13.95
N ARG A 119 -6.72 0.12 12.62
CA ARG A 119 -7.70 -0.66 11.83
C ARG A 119 -7.55 -2.15 12.08
N ALA A 120 -6.30 -2.65 12.18
CA ALA A 120 -6.01 -4.04 12.48
C ALA A 120 -6.60 -4.46 13.83
N ARG A 121 -6.35 -3.66 14.87
CA ARG A 121 -6.94 -3.88 16.20
C ARG A 121 -8.47 -3.95 16.13
N ASP A 122 -9.10 -2.95 15.52
CA ASP A 122 -10.56 -2.85 15.49
C ASP A 122 -11.18 -3.99 14.68
N GLY A 123 -10.62 -4.31 13.51
CA GLY A 123 -11.10 -5.42 12.67
C GLY A 123 -10.93 -6.79 13.34
N PHE A 124 -9.80 -7.00 14.03
CA PHE A 124 -9.57 -8.21 14.82
C PHE A 124 -10.60 -8.37 15.94
N MET A 125 -10.84 -7.29 16.68
CA MET A 125 -11.82 -7.27 17.78
C MET A 125 -13.25 -7.49 17.28
N ILE A 126 -13.62 -6.96 16.12
CA ILE A 126 -14.92 -7.18 15.49
C ILE A 126 -15.14 -8.67 15.20
N ALA A 127 -14.21 -9.32 14.51
CA ALA A 127 -14.31 -10.73 14.18
C ALA A 127 -14.41 -11.59 15.44
N LYS A 128 -13.62 -11.28 16.47
CA LYS A 128 -13.64 -11.95 17.76
C LYS A 128 -14.96 -11.73 18.51
N SER A 129 -15.54 -10.55 18.44
CA SER A 129 -16.84 -10.25 19.05
C SER A 129 -17.97 -11.05 18.43
N VAL A 130 -17.97 -11.17 17.10
CA VAL A 130 -18.97 -11.98 16.37
C VAL A 130 -18.78 -13.48 16.66
N GLU A 131 -17.52 -13.96 16.77
CA GLU A 131 -17.24 -15.34 17.23
C GLU A 131 -17.92 -15.62 18.58
N LYS A 132 -17.85 -14.65 19.51
CA LYS A 132 -18.46 -14.72 20.85
C LYS A 132 -19.97 -14.50 20.87
N GLY A 133 -20.61 -14.29 19.74
CA GLY A 133 -22.06 -14.21 19.61
C GLY A 133 -22.65 -12.80 19.69
N ILE A 134 -21.82 -11.75 19.57
CA ILE A 134 -22.36 -10.40 19.39
C ILE A 134 -22.97 -10.32 18.00
N HIS A 135 -24.21 -9.84 17.94
CA HIS A 135 -24.98 -9.71 16.70
C HIS A 135 -24.95 -8.28 16.19
N ASN A 136 -24.96 -8.15 14.88
CA ASN A 136 -25.13 -6.88 14.19
C ASN A 136 -26.00 -7.02 12.95
N GLN A 137 -26.32 -5.89 12.34
CA GLN A 137 -27.03 -5.79 11.07
C GLN A 137 -26.28 -6.57 9.98
N ARG A 138 -27.06 -7.28 9.17
CA ARG A 138 -26.58 -7.90 7.92
C ARG A 138 -26.84 -6.96 6.76
N ASP A 139 -26.17 -7.27 5.65
CA ASP A 139 -26.41 -6.61 4.36
C ASP A 139 -26.14 -5.10 4.39
N ALA A 140 -25.21 -4.67 5.27
CA ALA A 140 -24.88 -3.25 5.47
C ALA A 140 -24.25 -2.58 4.25
N LEU A 141 -23.62 -3.35 3.36
CA LEU A 141 -23.10 -2.83 2.08
C LEU A 141 -24.20 -2.53 1.08
N ASP A 142 -25.37 -3.17 1.20
CA ASP A 142 -26.53 -2.96 0.33
C ASP A 142 -27.44 -1.82 0.84
N GLU A 143 -27.26 -1.40 2.10
CA GLU A 143 -28.07 -0.33 2.70
C GLU A 143 -27.56 1.06 2.29
N PRO A 144 -28.30 1.82 1.47
CA PRO A 144 -27.83 3.09 0.93
C PRO A 144 -27.55 4.19 1.98
N ARG A 145 -28.10 4.04 3.19
CA ARG A 145 -27.88 4.98 4.30
C ARG A 145 -26.71 4.57 5.19
N CYS A 146 -26.05 3.45 4.88
CA CYS A 146 -24.90 2.95 5.59
C CYS A 146 -23.59 3.33 4.86
N TYR A 147 -22.55 2.51 5.02
CA TYR A 147 -21.20 2.75 4.58
C TYR A 147 -21.07 3.18 3.10
N THR A 148 -21.67 2.43 2.18
CA THR A 148 -21.61 2.72 0.73
C THR A 148 -22.19 4.08 0.39
N GLY A 149 -23.33 4.42 0.96
CA GLY A 149 -23.97 5.72 0.75
C GLY A 149 -23.16 6.87 1.33
N VAL A 150 -22.56 6.69 2.51
CA VAL A 150 -21.73 7.73 3.14
C VAL A 150 -20.49 8.00 2.30
N ILE A 151 -19.77 6.97 1.85
CA ILE A 151 -18.55 7.13 1.04
C ILE A 151 -18.88 7.65 -0.36
N CYS A 152 -19.85 7.06 -1.03
CA CYS A 152 -20.18 7.38 -2.42
C CYS A 152 -21.12 8.57 -2.58
N GLY A 153 -21.60 9.16 -1.49
CA GLY A 153 -22.25 10.45 -1.50
C GLY A 153 -23.74 10.48 -1.52
N ASN A 154 -24.32 9.59 -0.86
CA ASN A 154 -25.68 9.77 -0.45
C ASN A 154 -25.72 10.81 0.67
N ASP A 155 -25.67 12.09 0.29
CA ASP A 155 -25.52 13.19 1.26
C ASP A 155 -26.80 13.52 2.01
N GLY A 156 -27.87 12.75 1.77
CA GLY A 156 -29.16 12.99 2.43
C GLY A 156 -29.72 14.40 2.17
N SER A 157 -29.10 15.19 1.29
CA SER A 157 -29.41 16.61 1.10
C SER A 157 -30.80 16.86 0.54
N ASN A 158 -31.47 15.81 0.10
CA ASN A 158 -32.82 15.95 -0.48
C ASN A 158 -33.95 15.70 0.50
N GLY A 159 -33.72 15.58 1.82
CA GLY A 159 -34.78 15.58 2.84
C GLY A 159 -35.99 14.64 2.59
N SER A 160 -35.91 13.85 1.55
CA SER A 160 -36.95 12.92 1.09
C SER A 160 -36.73 11.58 1.74
N ALA A 161 -37.74 11.04 2.40
CA ALA A 161 -37.84 9.66 2.81
C ALA A 161 -37.98 8.71 1.59
N ASP A 162 -37.48 9.11 0.45
CA ASP A 162 -37.53 8.33 -0.78
C ASP A 162 -36.52 7.15 -0.66
N THR A 163 -37.08 5.97 -0.55
CA THR A 163 -36.35 4.70 -0.49
C THR A 163 -35.65 4.35 -1.81
N THR A 164 -35.75 5.17 -2.82
CA THR A 164 -35.06 5.03 -4.11
C THR A 164 -33.70 5.73 -4.14
N ILE A 165 -33.16 6.11 -2.98
CA ILE A 165 -31.83 6.71 -2.89
C ILE A 165 -30.82 5.71 -3.43
N ARG A 166 -30.33 5.95 -4.63
CA ARG A 166 -29.22 5.18 -5.20
C ARG A 166 -27.99 5.43 -4.35
N SER A 167 -27.15 4.41 -4.20
CA SER A 167 -25.88 4.45 -3.48
C SER A 167 -24.84 5.39 -4.13
N GLY A 168 -25.26 6.53 -4.65
CA GLY A 168 -24.40 7.52 -5.29
C GLY A 168 -23.58 6.92 -6.44
N GLU A 169 -22.26 7.04 -6.38
CA GLU A 169 -21.33 6.55 -7.39
C GLU A 169 -20.81 5.13 -7.09
N ALA A 170 -21.38 4.40 -6.12
CA ALA A 170 -20.96 3.04 -5.81
C ALA A 170 -21.26 2.09 -6.98
N ASP A 171 -20.27 1.29 -7.35
CA ASP A 171 -20.42 0.19 -8.30
C ASP A 171 -20.38 -1.15 -7.55
N LEU A 172 -21.52 -1.56 -7.01
CA LEU A 172 -21.64 -2.79 -6.23
C LEU A 172 -21.40 -4.05 -7.07
N SER A 173 -21.35 -3.97 -8.40
CA SER A 173 -20.99 -5.11 -9.25
C SER A 173 -19.59 -5.66 -8.93
N TRP A 174 -18.69 -4.83 -8.43
CA TRP A 174 -17.36 -5.26 -8.01
C TRP A 174 -17.37 -6.28 -6.87
N LEU A 175 -18.39 -6.31 -6.05
CA LEU A 175 -18.48 -7.26 -4.94
C LEU A 175 -18.53 -8.72 -5.42
N THR A 176 -19.06 -8.96 -6.62
CA THR A 176 -19.26 -10.31 -7.19
C THR A 176 -18.63 -10.54 -8.55
N LYS A 177 -18.09 -9.49 -9.19
CA LYS A 177 -17.49 -9.57 -10.54
C LYS A 177 -16.38 -10.60 -10.58
N GLU A 178 -16.50 -11.61 -11.46
CA GLU A 178 -15.50 -12.67 -11.63
C GLU A 178 -15.09 -13.37 -10.31
N LEU A 179 -16.00 -13.44 -9.34
CA LEU A 179 -15.73 -14.05 -8.03
C LEU A 179 -15.53 -15.56 -8.19
N GLY A 180 -14.36 -16.05 -7.73
CA GLY A 180 -13.95 -17.44 -7.88
C GLY A 180 -13.24 -17.77 -9.19
N GLU A 181 -13.22 -16.85 -10.16
CA GLU A 181 -12.53 -17.00 -11.44
C GLU A 181 -11.23 -16.19 -11.47
N ARG A 182 -11.27 -14.94 -11.00
CA ARG A 182 -10.13 -14.05 -10.91
C ARG A 182 -9.88 -13.66 -9.45
N TYR A 183 -8.62 -13.72 -9.04
CA TYR A 183 -8.17 -13.32 -7.72
C TYR A 183 -7.43 -11.98 -7.79
N LEU A 184 -7.99 -10.96 -7.14
CA LEU A 184 -7.47 -9.58 -7.20
C LEU A 184 -6.11 -9.41 -6.49
N ILE A 185 -5.72 -10.35 -5.64
CA ILE A 185 -4.37 -10.39 -5.07
C ILE A 185 -3.29 -10.44 -6.17
N MET A 186 -3.60 -11.02 -7.33
CA MET A 186 -2.66 -11.10 -8.47
C MET A 186 -2.38 -9.74 -9.12
N ASP A 187 -3.21 -8.74 -8.86
CA ASP A 187 -3.04 -7.38 -9.36
C ASP A 187 -2.26 -6.49 -8.36
N THR A 188 -1.68 -7.08 -7.32
CA THR A 188 -0.97 -6.35 -6.28
C THR A 188 0.41 -5.94 -6.76
N LEU A 189 0.74 -4.67 -6.55
CA LEU A 189 2.06 -4.09 -6.76
C LEU A 189 2.91 -4.29 -5.51
N LEU A 190 4.14 -4.72 -5.69
CA LEU A 190 5.11 -4.86 -4.62
C LEU A 190 6.13 -3.74 -4.73
N LYS A 191 6.42 -3.07 -3.63
CA LYS A 191 7.38 -1.98 -3.62
C LYS A 191 8.80 -2.52 -3.73
N HIS A 192 9.55 -2.02 -4.69
CA HIS A 192 10.98 -2.31 -4.86
C HIS A 192 11.83 -1.43 -3.92
N TRP A 193 11.47 -0.18 -3.76
CA TRP A 193 12.16 0.79 -2.91
C TRP A 193 11.34 1.12 -1.66
N PRO A 194 11.99 1.43 -0.51
CA PRO A 194 11.28 1.76 0.73
C PRO A 194 10.68 3.18 0.69
N ALA A 195 9.83 3.47 -0.29
CA ALA A 195 9.29 4.77 -0.59
C ALA A 195 7.80 4.72 -0.94
N ASN A 196 7.20 5.89 -1.17
CA ASN A 196 5.84 5.97 -1.70
C ASN A 196 5.73 5.26 -3.06
N MET A 197 4.58 4.67 -3.35
CA MET A 197 4.37 3.91 -4.58
C MET A 197 4.63 4.72 -5.85
N TRP A 198 4.21 5.97 -5.89
CA TRP A 198 4.37 6.84 -7.07
C TRP A 198 5.83 7.22 -7.36
N VAL A 199 6.71 6.99 -6.38
CA VAL A 199 8.15 7.27 -6.48
C VAL A 199 8.94 6.05 -6.98
N GLN A 200 8.34 4.86 -7.01
CA GLN A 200 9.03 3.61 -7.41
C GLN A 200 9.63 3.71 -8.81
N THR A 201 8.81 4.06 -9.81
CA THR A 201 9.23 4.15 -11.22
C THR A 201 10.33 5.17 -11.46
N PRO A 202 10.25 6.43 -10.96
CA PRO A 202 11.33 7.39 -11.11
C PRO A 202 12.66 6.93 -10.51
N VAL A 203 12.63 6.34 -9.33
CA VAL A 203 13.85 5.85 -8.67
C VAL A 203 14.47 4.71 -9.46
N GLU A 204 13.66 3.78 -9.94
CA GLU A 204 14.12 2.65 -10.75
C GLU A 204 14.78 3.12 -12.05
N LEU A 205 14.16 4.09 -12.74
CA LEU A 205 14.72 4.66 -13.97
C LEU A 205 16.08 5.27 -13.75
N VAL A 206 16.25 6.10 -12.69
CA VAL A 206 17.53 6.73 -12.39
C VAL A 206 18.58 5.68 -12.01
N ASN A 207 18.21 4.70 -11.19
CA ASN A 207 19.10 3.60 -10.81
C ASN A 207 19.58 2.82 -12.04
N GLY A 208 18.66 2.43 -12.92
CA GLY A 208 18.99 1.70 -14.15
C GLY A 208 19.93 2.49 -15.07
N MET A 209 19.64 3.77 -15.28
CA MET A 209 20.51 4.63 -16.09
C MET A 209 21.90 4.83 -15.46
N ALA A 210 21.98 4.99 -14.14
CA ALA A 210 23.27 5.13 -13.46
C ALA A 210 24.13 3.86 -13.63
N GLN A 211 23.53 2.67 -13.52
CA GLN A 211 24.22 1.41 -13.73
C GLN A 211 24.63 1.18 -15.19
N GLU A 212 23.71 1.46 -16.14
CA GLU A 212 23.95 1.24 -17.56
C GLU A 212 25.05 2.16 -18.13
N HIS A 213 25.05 3.44 -17.71
CA HIS A 213 25.94 4.46 -18.27
C HIS A 213 27.13 4.80 -17.37
N GLY A 214 27.22 4.20 -16.18
CA GLY A 214 28.37 4.31 -15.28
C GLY A 214 28.59 5.74 -14.73
N PHE A 215 27.52 6.47 -14.40
CA PHE A 215 27.62 7.76 -13.73
C PHE A 215 27.25 7.67 -12.26
N GLY A 216 27.85 8.51 -11.43
CA GLY A 216 27.58 8.60 -10.00
C GLY A 216 26.91 9.94 -9.60
N PRO A 217 26.59 10.11 -8.31
CA PRO A 217 25.93 11.31 -7.79
C PRO A 217 26.71 12.61 -8.06
N ASP A 218 28.05 12.52 -8.07
CA ASP A 218 28.93 13.66 -8.32
C ASP A 218 28.89 14.15 -9.77
N ASP A 219 28.59 13.27 -10.71
CA ASP A 219 28.55 13.60 -12.14
C ASP A 219 27.30 14.37 -12.55
N ILE A 220 26.21 14.28 -11.76
CA ILE A 220 24.89 14.78 -12.11
C ILE A 220 24.83 16.30 -11.98
N GLU A 221 24.41 16.97 -13.06
CA GLU A 221 24.04 18.38 -13.06
C GLU A 221 22.55 18.55 -12.72
N GLU A 222 21.68 17.81 -13.42
CA GLU A 222 20.23 17.89 -13.26
C GLU A 222 19.54 16.56 -13.60
N ILE A 223 18.42 16.30 -12.92
CA ILE A 223 17.48 15.21 -13.22
C ILE A 223 16.09 15.80 -13.42
N ILE A 224 15.47 15.57 -14.57
CA ILE A 224 14.10 16.02 -14.85
C ILE A 224 13.15 14.85 -14.82
N LEU A 225 12.11 14.92 -14.00
CA LEU A 225 11.01 13.95 -13.93
C LEU A 225 9.78 14.48 -14.66
N ASP A 226 9.34 13.78 -15.71
CA ASP A 226 8.19 14.17 -16.54
C ASP A 226 7.25 13.00 -16.85
N PRO A 227 5.92 13.12 -16.68
CA PRO A 227 5.25 14.18 -15.93
C PRO A 227 5.64 14.19 -14.45
N PRO A 228 5.72 15.36 -13.80
CA PRO A 228 6.00 15.46 -12.38
C PRO A 228 4.85 14.85 -11.55
N ILE A 229 5.17 14.34 -10.38
CA ILE A 229 4.18 13.75 -9.48
C ILE A 229 3.67 14.84 -8.55
N ARG A 230 2.36 15.10 -8.59
CA ARG A 230 1.71 16.10 -7.75
C ARG A 230 2.04 15.89 -6.27
N ASN A 231 2.44 16.96 -5.61
CA ASN A 231 2.82 16.93 -4.20
C ASN A 231 3.87 15.86 -3.85
N ARG A 232 4.88 15.64 -4.73
CA ARG A 232 6.00 14.71 -4.52
C ARG A 232 7.35 15.28 -4.96
N MET A 233 7.41 16.56 -5.33
CA MET A 233 8.58 17.21 -5.92
C MET A 233 9.24 18.22 -4.97
N TRP A 234 9.21 17.98 -3.67
CA TRP A 234 9.80 18.90 -2.69
C TRP A 234 11.15 18.40 -2.16
N ALA A 235 12.05 19.35 -1.91
CA ALA A 235 13.34 19.15 -1.25
C ALA A 235 13.63 20.37 -0.35
N PRO A 236 13.17 20.38 0.92
CA PRO A 236 13.37 21.51 1.84
C PRO A 236 14.85 21.74 2.14
N ASP A 237 15.24 23.00 2.30
CA ASP A 237 16.64 23.38 2.58
C ASP A 237 17.16 22.83 3.91
N GLU A 238 16.29 22.76 4.91
CA GLU A 238 16.56 22.24 6.24
C GLU A 238 16.48 20.71 6.34
N GLY A 239 16.12 20.02 5.26
CA GLY A 239 15.84 18.58 5.24
C GLY A 239 14.47 18.24 5.80
N PHE A 240 14.28 17.00 6.19
CA PHE A 240 12.98 16.46 6.60
C PHE A 240 12.95 16.20 8.09
N THR A 241 11.77 16.37 8.68
CA THR A 241 11.48 16.06 10.10
C THR A 241 10.46 14.94 10.26
N SER A 242 9.82 14.52 9.17
CA SER A 242 8.84 13.46 9.11
C SER A 242 9.28 12.40 8.12
N VAL A 243 9.23 11.14 8.55
CA VAL A 243 9.52 9.97 7.71
C VAL A 243 8.58 9.92 6.51
N THR A 244 7.28 10.15 6.73
CA THR A 244 6.29 10.20 5.66
C THR A 244 6.63 11.27 4.63
N HIS A 245 7.02 12.45 5.09
CA HIS A 245 7.38 13.55 4.20
C HIS A 245 8.59 13.20 3.32
N ALA A 246 9.62 12.58 3.88
CA ALA A 246 10.80 12.11 3.14
C ALA A 246 10.47 10.97 2.17
N GLN A 247 9.72 9.95 2.62
CA GLN A 247 9.33 8.81 1.78
C GLN A 247 8.46 9.18 0.57
N PHE A 248 7.76 10.30 0.67
CA PHE A 248 6.90 10.80 -0.40
C PHE A 248 7.61 11.77 -1.35
N SER A 249 8.82 12.19 -1.04
CA SER A 249 9.62 13.10 -1.88
C SER A 249 10.40 12.31 -2.95
N ALA A 250 10.04 12.45 -4.22
CA ALA A 250 10.82 11.86 -5.31
C ALA A 250 12.27 12.36 -5.34
N PRO A 251 12.52 13.68 -5.19
CA PRO A 251 13.88 14.22 -5.10
C PRO A 251 14.71 13.58 -3.99
N TYR A 252 14.16 13.47 -2.79
CA TYR A 252 14.86 12.87 -1.64
C TYR A 252 15.22 11.41 -1.89
N VAL A 253 14.23 10.62 -2.32
CA VAL A 253 14.44 9.17 -2.50
C VAL A 253 15.43 8.88 -3.63
N ILE A 254 15.37 9.64 -4.74
CA ILE A 254 16.34 9.54 -5.85
C ILE A 254 17.75 9.87 -5.35
N ALA A 255 17.91 10.97 -4.62
CA ALA A 255 19.21 11.39 -4.10
C ALA A 255 19.78 10.38 -3.11
N THR A 256 18.94 9.89 -2.19
CA THR A 256 19.35 8.89 -1.20
C THR A 256 19.76 7.58 -1.88
N MET A 257 19.02 7.12 -2.89
CA MET A 257 19.36 5.91 -3.65
C MET A 257 20.71 6.05 -4.37
N LEU A 258 20.99 7.20 -4.96
CA LEU A 258 22.26 7.43 -5.66
C LEU A 258 23.47 7.46 -4.73
N LEU A 259 23.33 8.06 -3.53
CA LEU A 259 24.40 8.17 -2.54
C LEU A 259 24.52 6.89 -1.67
N HIS A 260 23.41 6.19 -1.47
CA HIS A 260 23.28 5.03 -0.59
C HIS A 260 22.46 3.94 -1.28
N PRO A 261 23.00 3.20 -2.25
CA PRO A 261 22.24 2.34 -3.15
C PRO A 261 21.61 1.11 -2.49
N GLU A 262 22.05 0.74 -1.28
CA GLU A 262 21.42 -0.36 -0.52
C GLU A 262 20.17 0.17 0.20
N PRO A 263 18.96 -0.28 -0.16
CA PRO A 263 17.74 0.25 0.45
C PRO A 263 17.55 -0.29 1.87
N GLY A 264 17.22 0.60 2.81
CA GLY A 264 17.00 0.21 4.21
C GLY A 264 16.31 1.28 5.04
N ALA A 265 15.96 0.89 6.29
CA ALA A 265 15.34 1.80 7.25
C ALA A 265 16.24 3.01 7.56
N TYR A 266 17.56 2.86 7.43
CA TYR A 266 18.53 3.93 7.69
C TYR A 266 18.36 5.14 6.74
N TRP A 267 17.71 4.97 5.56
CA TRP A 267 17.39 6.08 4.67
C TRP A 267 16.52 7.15 5.36
N TYR A 268 15.84 6.79 6.44
CA TYR A 268 14.88 7.65 7.14
C TYR A 268 15.26 7.90 8.60
N THR A 269 16.53 7.74 8.97
CA THR A 269 17.00 8.21 10.27
C THR A 269 17.02 9.73 10.30
N PRO A 270 16.90 10.35 11.49
CA PRO A 270 16.95 11.81 11.63
C PRO A 270 18.21 12.45 11.02
N GLU A 271 19.34 11.74 11.06
CA GLU A 271 20.61 12.15 10.49
C GLU A 271 20.56 12.14 8.97
N MET A 272 20.12 11.01 8.37
CA MET A 272 20.02 10.87 6.92
C MET A 272 19.02 11.86 6.31
N MET A 273 17.87 12.07 6.97
CA MET A 273 16.85 13.01 6.51
C MET A 273 17.32 14.48 6.51
N LYS A 274 18.45 14.78 7.14
CA LYS A 274 19.08 16.10 7.19
C LYS A 274 20.47 16.12 6.59
N ASP A 275 20.88 15.04 5.96
CA ASP A 275 22.20 14.97 5.32
C ASP A 275 22.31 15.99 4.21
N ARG A 276 23.40 16.78 4.26
CA ARG A 276 23.60 17.93 3.37
C ARG A 276 23.88 17.50 1.93
N GLU A 277 24.55 16.38 1.72
CA GLU A 277 24.85 15.87 0.39
C GLU A 277 23.58 15.32 -0.26
N VAL A 278 22.78 14.58 0.48
CA VAL A 278 21.46 14.09 0.05
C VAL A 278 20.55 15.27 -0.34
N ILE A 279 20.44 16.29 0.51
CA ILE A 279 19.60 17.47 0.24
C ILE A 279 20.12 18.27 -0.96
N ALA A 280 21.43 18.45 -1.08
CA ALA A 280 22.03 19.15 -2.23
C ALA A 280 21.76 18.42 -3.55
N LEU A 281 21.87 17.09 -3.57
CA LEU A 281 21.57 16.29 -4.75
C LEU A 281 20.06 16.26 -5.04
N ALA A 282 19.22 16.14 -4.02
CA ALA A 282 17.76 16.18 -4.17
C ALA A 282 17.29 17.48 -4.89
N LYS A 283 17.92 18.60 -4.65
CA LYS A 283 17.61 19.88 -5.31
C LYS A 283 17.93 19.90 -6.81
N ARG A 284 18.73 18.97 -7.31
CA ARG A 284 18.99 18.81 -8.76
C ARG A 284 17.87 18.03 -9.45
N VAL A 285 16.96 17.40 -8.70
CA VAL A 285 15.78 16.75 -9.27
C VAL A 285 14.67 17.78 -9.46
N LYS A 286 14.27 18.01 -10.70
CA LYS A 286 13.33 19.05 -11.11
C LYS A 286 12.07 18.46 -11.74
N PRO A 287 10.94 19.15 -11.63
CA PRO A 287 9.74 18.81 -12.39
C PRO A 287 9.93 19.10 -13.87
N GLY A 288 9.43 18.22 -14.73
CA GLY A 288 9.25 18.48 -16.16
C GLY A 288 8.11 19.46 -16.45
N THR A 289 7.80 19.65 -17.71
CA THR A 289 6.83 20.65 -18.18
C THR A 289 5.43 20.09 -18.48
N SER A 290 5.29 18.79 -18.50
CA SER A 290 3.98 18.15 -18.68
C SER A 290 3.06 18.40 -17.46
N PRO A 291 1.73 18.34 -17.66
CA PRO A 291 0.80 18.41 -16.53
C PRO A 291 1.11 17.36 -15.45
N GLU A 292 1.05 17.79 -14.20
CA GLU A 292 1.29 16.88 -13.06
C GLU A 292 0.36 15.67 -13.06
N ASP A 293 0.93 14.49 -12.83
CA ASP A 293 0.14 13.30 -12.54
C ASP A 293 -0.48 13.38 -11.15
N SER A 294 -1.76 13.06 -11.07
CA SER A 294 -2.43 12.90 -9.79
C SER A 294 -2.56 11.41 -9.42
N PRO A 295 -2.58 11.07 -8.12
CA PRO A 295 -2.88 9.72 -7.68
C PRO A 295 -4.17 9.15 -8.28
N MET A 296 -5.19 10.00 -8.46
CA MET A 296 -6.46 9.57 -9.04
C MET A 296 -6.37 9.21 -10.52
N THR A 297 -5.54 9.92 -11.29
CA THR A 297 -5.23 9.52 -12.67
C THR A 297 -4.58 8.15 -12.71
N GLY A 298 -3.62 7.90 -11.83
CA GLY A 298 -2.97 6.60 -11.68
C GLY A 298 -3.94 5.49 -11.31
N PHE A 299 -4.82 5.69 -10.34
CA PHE A 299 -5.84 4.69 -9.97
C PHE A 299 -6.78 4.37 -11.12
N LYS A 300 -7.18 5.35 -11.94
CA LYS A 300 -7.97 5.10 -13.15
C LYS A 300 -7.22 4.26 -14.17
N GLN A 301 -5.94 4.56 -14.39
CA GLN A 301 -5.09 3.78 -15.28
C GLN A 301 -4.92 2.35 -14.78
N PHE A 302 -4.66 2.15 -13.49
CA PHE A 302 -4.63 0.84 -12.87
C PHE A 302 -5.88 0.01 -13.13
N ARG A 303 -7.06 0.59 -12.93
CA ARG A 303 -8.33 -0.08 -13.21
C ARG A 303 -8.46 -0.56 -14.65
N ASN A 304 -7.79 0.13 -15.56
CA ASN A 304 -7.76 -0.18 -16.98
C ASN A 304 -6.56 -1.08 -17.37
N GLY A 305 -5.80 -1.59 -16.40
CA GLY A 305 -4.65 -2.46 -16.64
C GLY A 305 -3.42 -1.74 -17.17
N SER A 306 -3.32 -0.42 -16.97
CA SER A 306 -2.16 0.38 -17.37
C SER A 306 -1.55 1.12 -16.18
N TYR A 307 -0.34 1.66 -16.36
CA TYR A 307 0.38 2.43 -15.35
C TYR A 307 0.81 3.78 -15.91
N PRO A 308 0.89 4.84 -15.09
CA PRO A 308 1.40 6.12 -15.58
C PRO A 308 2.83 5.99 -16.07
N MET A 309 3.07 6.27 -17.33
CA MET A 309 4.41 6.36 -17.90
C MET A 309 5.18 7.51 -17.24
N LYS A 310 6.40 7.25 -16.81
CA LYS A 310 7.35 8.25 -16.35
C LYS A 310 8.55 8.31 -17.28
N THR A 311 9.03 9.51 -17.53
CA THR A 311 10.26 9.78 -18.27
C THR A 311 11.24 10.50 -17.37
N ILE A 312 12.49 10.08 -17.38
CA ILE A 312 13.59 10.75 -16.70
C ILE A 312 14.60 11.21 -17.73
N THR A 313 15.03 12.46 -17.60
CA THR A 313 16.18 13.01 -18.29
C THR A 313 17.27 13.30 -17.28
N VAL A 314 18.43 12.69 -17.40
CA VAL A 314 19.62 12.97 -16.58
C VAL A 314 20.62 13.74 -17.43
N THR A 315 21.02 14.93 -17.00
CA THR A 315 22.10 15.72 -17.59
C THR A 315 23.30 15.69 -16.66
N LEU A 316 24.45 15.33 -17.19
CA LEU A 316 25.72 15.32 -16.45
C LEU A 316 26.47 16.64 -16.58
N LYS A 317 27.36 16.92 -15.66
CA LYS A 317 28.22 18.15 -15.65
C LYS A 317 29.13 18.24 -16.87
N ASP A 318 29.47 17.12 -17.52
CA ASP A 318 30.25 17.07 -18.76
C ASP A 318 29.40 17.30 -20.03
N GLY A 319 28.07 17.52 -19.86
CA GLY A 319 27.13 17.80 -20.94
C GLY A 319 26.48 16.56 -21.55
N ARG A 320 26.86 15.37 -21.17
CA ARG A 320 26.13 14.14 -21.60
C ARG A 320 24.72 14.15 -21.03
N THR A 321 23.77 13.64 -21.83
CA THR A 321 22.37 13.55 -21.44
C THR A 321 21.81 12.16 -21.74
N PHE A 322 21.09 11.59 -20.80
CA PHE A 322 20.45 10.28 -20.90
C PHE A 322 18.95 10.40 -20.66
N ASN A 323 18.18 9.64 -21.43
CA ASN A 323 16.72 9.63 -21.33
C ASN A 323 16.23 8.21 -21.17
N GLY A 324 15.29 7.99 -20.27
CA GLY A 324 14.62 6.71 -20.06
C GLY A 324 13.14 6.89 -19.75
N SER A 325 12.33 5.90 -20.12
CA SER A 325 10.89 5.90 -19.82
C SER A 325 10.47 4.52 -19.30
N MET A 326 9.55 4.50 -18.34
CA MET A 326 9.03 3.26 -17.74
C MET A 326 7.62 3.48 -17.21
N ASP A 327 6.79 2.47 -17.34
CA ASP A 327 5.45 2.40 -16.74
C ASP A 327 5.34 1.30 -15.67
N CYS A 328 6.11 0.23 -15.81
CA CYS A 328 6.07 -0.95 -14.93
C CYS A 328 7.41 -1.17 -14.24
N HIS A 329 7.57 -0.62 -13.03
CA HIS A 329 8.75 -0.88 -12.19
C HIS A 329 8.80 -2.35 -11.71
N PRO A 330 9.95 -2.88 -11.26
CA PRO A 330 10.02 -4.19 -10.62
C PRO A 330 9.04 -4.30 -9.44
N GLY A 331 8.25 -5.38 -9.42
CA GLY A 331 7.14 -5.58 -8.47
C GLY A 331 5.76 -5.20 -9.02
N HIS A 332 5.68 -4.62 -10.23
CA HIS A 332 4.42 -4.50 -10.95
C HIS A 332 3.93 -5.88 -11.44
N PRO A 333 2.61 -6.19 -11.49
CA PRO A 333 2.12 -7.47 -11.99
C PRO A 333 2.64 -7.86 -13.38
N ALA A 334 2.90 -6.88 -14.24
CA ALA A 334 3.51 -7.10 -15.56
C ALA A 334 5.05 -7.19 -15.54
N ASN A 335 5.68 -6.93 -14.39
CA ASN A 335 7.14 -6.97 -14.20
C ASN A 335 7.45 -7.45 -12.77
N MET A 336 7.03 -8.68 -12.45
CA MET A 336 7.14 -9.23 -11.10
C MET A 336 8.60 -9.52 -10.72
N MET A 337 8.94 -9.20 -9.48
CA MET A 337 10.18 -9.60 -8.84
C MET A 337 10.23 -11.12 -8.62
N GLY A 338 11.39 -11.71 -8.80
CA GLY A 338 11.62 -13.13 -8.53
C GLY A 338 11.78 -13.44 -7.03
N ARG A 339 11.53 -14.70 -6.65
CA ARG A 339 11.68 -15.17 -5.25
C ARG A 339 13.06 -14.84 -4.65
N GLY A 340 14.13 -14.97 -5.44
CA GLY A 340 15.49 -14.67 -5.00
C GLY A 340 15.68 -13.20 -4.59
N GLU A 341 15.00 -12.30 -5.27
CA GLU A 341 15.01 -10.87 -4.98
C GLU A 341 14.32 -10.55 -3.65
N PHE A 342 13.14 -11.16 -3.40
CA PHE A 342 12.48 -11.04 -2.10
C PHE A 342 13.32 -11.57 -0.95
N VAL A 343 13.95 -12.73 -1.14
CA VAL A 343 14.85 -13.33 -0.16
C VAL A 343 16.04 -12.43 0.13
N SER A 344 16.67 -11.88 -0.91
CA SER A 344 17.78 -10.92 -0.76
C SER A 344 17.37 -9.69 0.05
N ARG A 345 16.21 -9.12 -0.25
CA ARG A 345 15.65 -7.97 0.49
C ARG A 345 15.34 -8.31 1.93
N PHE A 346 14.75 -9.48 2.18
CA PHE A 346 14.46 -9.92 3.54
C PHE A 346 15.77 -10.04 4.35
N ARG A 347 16.85 -10.60 3.78
CA ARG A 347 18.13 -10.67 4.45
C ARG A 347 18.65 -9.29 4.86
N ILE A 348 18.61 -8.31 3.96
CA ILE A 348 19.04 -6.94 4.24
C ILE A 348 18.20 -6.33 5.36
N GLN A 349 16.89 -6.45 5.29
CA GLN A 349 15.97 -5.85 6.27
C GLN A 349 16.02 -6.54 7.63
N ALA A 350 16.21 -7.84 7.67
CA ALA A 350 16.23 -8.63 8.89
C ALA A 350 17.61 -8.64 9.59
N ALA A 351 18.70 -8.36 8.87
CA ALA A 351 20.06 -8.43 9.38
C ALA A 351 20.33 -7.70 10.71
N PRO A 352 19.67 -6.56 11.03
CA PRO A 352 19.85 -5.92 12.33
C PRO A 352 19.35 -6.75 13.52
N VAL A 353 18.44 -7.68 13.33
CA VAL A 353 17.76 -8.45 14.40
C VAL A 353 17.89 -9.96 14.24
N LEU A 354 18.06 -10.47 13.02
CA LEU A 354 18.20 -11.89 12.71
C LEU A 354 19.50 -12.12 11.92
N GLN A 355 20.34 -13.03 12.40
CA GLN A 355 21.64 -13.29 11.78
C GLN A 355 21.95 -14.79 11.72
N GLY A 356 22.93 -15.15 10.85
CA GLY A 356 23.47 -16.49 10.76
C GLY A 356 22.42 -17.55 10.43
N GLU A 357 22.53 -18.70 11.06
CA GLU A 357 21.67 -19.87 10.80
C GLU A 357 20.20 -19.60 11.12
N LYS A 358 19.90 -18.80 12.14
CA LYS A 358 18.53 -18.42 12.50
C LYS A 358 17.84 -17.66 11.36
N LEU A 359 18.53 -16.73 10.72
CA LEU A 359 18.01 -15.98 9.57
C LEU A 359 17.65 -16.91 8.40
N GLU A 360 18.56 -17.84 8.06
CA GLU A 360 18.32 -18.76 6.94
C GLU A 360 17.19 -19.75 7.25
N GLN A 361 17.06 -20.24 8.48
CA GLN A 361 15.93 -21.07 8.91
C GLN A 361 14.60 -20.35 8.80
N VAL A 362 14.54 -19.08 9.18
CA VAL A 362 13.33 -18.24 9.01
C VAL A 362 13.00 -18.08 7.53
N ILE A 363 13.98 -17.77 6.68
CA ILE A 363 13.79 -17.64 5.24
C ILE A 363 13.24 -18.94 4.65
N GLU A 364 13.87 -20.08 4.95
CA GLU A 364 13.44 -21.39 4.46
C GLU A 364 12.00 -21.71 4.90
N THR A 365 11.70 -21.47 6.17
CA THR A 365 10.35 -21.73 6.72
C THR A 365 9.29 -20.86 6.07
N ILE A 366 9.53 -19.55 5.92
CA ILE A 366 8.58 -18.63 5.28
C ILE A 366 8.42 -18.96 3.79
N CYS A 367 9.52 -19.33 3.13
CA CYS A 367 9.49 -19.72 1.73
C CYS A 367 8.71 -21.02 1.45
N ASN A 368 8.48 -21.83 2.46
CA ASN A 368 7.76 -23.11 2.40
C ASN A 368 6.61 -23.15 3.43
N ILE A 369 6.01 -21.98 3.69
CA ILE A 369 5.04 -21.80 4.77
C ILE A 369 3.80 -22.70 4.61
N GLU A 370 3.46 -23.11 3.40
CA GLU A 370 2.38 -24.06 3.12
C GLU A 370 2.59 -25.45 3.74
N HIS A 371 3.81 -25.77 4.13
CA HIS A 371 4.17 -27.03 4.78
C HIS A 371 4.26 -26.91 6.31
N VAL A 372 4.02 -25.72 6.86
CA VAL A 372 3.99 -25.49 8.31
C VAL A 372 2.67 -25.96 8.88
N ASP A 373 2.71 -26.85 9.87
CA ASP A 373 1.51 -27.39 10.52
C ASP A 373 0.90 -26.42 11.54
N ASP A 374 1.73 -25.59 12.19
CA ASP A 374 1.32 -24.63 13.22
C ASP A 374 2.11 -23.32 13.10
N ILE A 375 1.41 -22.23 12.76
CA ILE A 375 1.99 -20.89 12.62
C ILE A 375 2.61 -20.37 13.91
N ALA A 376 2.14 -20.79 15.10
CA ALA A 376 2.74 -20.41 16.36
C ALA A 376 4.22 -20.83 16.47
N SER A 377 4.60 -21.94 15.81
CA SER A 377 6.01 -22.37 15.76
C SER A 377 6.90 -21.37 15.02
N VAL A 378 6.39 -20.72 13.97
CA VAL A 378 7.13 -19.71 13.19
C VAL A 378 7.28 -18.43 13.99
N SER A 379 6.24 -18.01 14.70
CA SER A 379 6.31 -16.84 15.61
C SER A 379 7.38 -17.06 16.68
N GLY A 380 7.50 -18.28 17.23
CA GLY A 380 8.56 -18.64 18.17
C GLY A 380 9.98 -18.53 17.60
N MET A 381 10.16 -18.69 16.29
CA MET A 381 11.47 -18.48 15.64
C MET A 381 11.84 -17.00 15.55
N LEU A 382 10.86 -16.09 15.59
CA LEU A 382 11.06 -14.64 15.46
C LEU A 382 11.26 -13.95 16.82
N ALA A 383 11.00 -14.64 17.92
CA ALA A 383 11.10 -14.14 19.30
C ALA A 383 12.55 -14.08 19.84
#